data_83acfcaf36660b153c17f56f2caebce9
#
_entry.id   83acfcaf36660b153c17f56f2caebce9
#
_cell.length_a   1.000
_cell.length_b   1.000
_cell.length_c   1.000
_cell.angle_alpha   90.00
_cell.angle_beta   90.00
_cell.angle_gamma   90.00
#
_symmetry.space_group_name_H-M   'P 1'
#
loop_
_entity.id
_entity.type
_entity.pdbx_description
1 polymer ?
#
loop_
_entity_poly.entity_id
_entity_poly.type
_entity_poly.pdbx_seq_one_letter_code
_entity_poly.pdbx_strand_id
1 'polypeptide(L)'
;MTTTPARQKLRALLDRRELLVAPGVFDGITAHLARRTGQAAAYMTGAGVAASGFGLPDIGLVTGTEMAERARMLVGVLGDVPLIADADTGYGAAMNVVRTVRLYEQAGVAAIQLEDQVFPKRCGHLSDKHVVDAAEFEQTLAAALDARDDDGLLVVARTDARSPLGLEAAIERANRYAQAGADVIFVEAPQSIEEIERIARDVTAPLLINLVLGGMTPLESATRLQELGYAIAIHPGEPLARAVLGMLEGLCELNGGNVADYLPAGPAEFFNLVGMAEWLALDAKYARMEDSSWA
;
A
#
# COMPACT_ATOMS: atom_id res chain seq x y z
N MET A 1 -25.37 -10.07 -0.29
CA MET A 1 -25.25 -9.51 1.08
C MET A 1 -25.49 -8.01 1.04
N THR A 2 -25.94 -7.38 2.14
CA THR A 2 -26.08 -5.91 2.18
C THR A 2 -24.71 -5.30 2.43
N THR A 3 -24.32 -4.32 1.59
CA THR A 3 -23.08 -3.56 1.71
C THR A 3 -22.90 -2.97 3.12
N THR A 4 -21.69 -3.10 3.69
CA THR A 4 -21.41 -2.59 5.04
C THR A 4 -21.43 -1.05 5.09
N PRO A 5 -21.75 -0.43 6.25
CA PRO A 5 -21.74 1.04 6.38
C PRO A 5 -20.39 1.68 5.99
N ALA A 6 -19.25 1.04 6.33
CA ALA A 6 -17.93 1.55 5.98
C ALA A 6 -17.69 1.55 4.45
N ARG A 7 -18.13 0.52 3.73
CA ARG A 7 -18.06 0.45 2.26
C ARG A 7 -18.92 1.51 1.61
N GLN A 8 -20.18 1.65 2.06
CA GLN A 8 -21.08 2.72 1.58
C GLN A 8 -20.45 4.09 1.81
N LYS A 9 -19.86 4.30 2.98
CA LYS A 9 -19.21 5.58 3.33
C LYS A 9 -18.01 5.87 2.40
N LEU A 10 -17.17 4.87 2.11
CA LEU A 10 -16.03 5.08 1.19
C LEU A 10 -16.50 5.46 -0.21
N ARG A 11 -17.48 4.76 -0.76
CA ARG A 11 -18.08 5.11 -2.06
C ARG A 11 -18.66 6.52 -2.04
N ALA A 12 -19.44 6.87 -1.02
CA ALA A 12 -20.02 8.22 -0.90
C ALA A 12 -18.96 9.32 -0.75
N LEU A 13 -17.79 9.04 -0.16
CA LEU A 13 -16.66 9.97 -0.09
C LEU A 13 -16.04 10.18 -1.48
N LEU A 14 -15.85 9.12 -2.25
CA LEU A 14 -15.31 9.23 -3.62
C LEU A 14 -16.27 9.93 -4.58
N ASP A 15 -17.57 9.73 -4.42
CA ASP A 15 -18.60 10.39 -5.24
C ASP A 15 -18.63 11.92 -5.07
N ARG A 16 -18.12 12.45 -3.94
CA ARG A 16 -18.00 13.89 -3.71
C ARG A 16 -16.97 14.57 -4.60
N ARG A 17 -16.07 13.79 -5.20
CA ARG A 17 -14.93 14.30 -5.99
C ARG A 17 -14.05 15.29 -5.21
N GLU A 18 -13.99 15.13 -3.90
CA GLU A 18 -13.09 15.82 -3.00
C GLU A 18 -11.94 14.87 -2.65
N LEU A 19 -10.72 15.41 -2.54
CA LEU A 19 -9.55 14.59 -2.19
C LEU A 19 -9.74 13.96 -0.82
N LEU A 20 -9.75 12.63 -0.77
CA LEU A 20 -9.78 11.85 0.45
C LEU A 20 -8.34 11.61 0.95
N VAL A 21 -7.99 12.17 2.10
CA VAL A 21 -6.70 11.90 2.75
C VAL A 21 -6.87 10.71 3.70
N ALA A 22 -6.04 9.66 3.53
CA ALA A 22 -6.05 8.45 4.34
C ALA A 22 -4.68 8.21 4.98
N PRO A 23 -4.50 8.47 6.28
CA PRO A 23 -3.26 8.18 6.99
C PRO A 23 -3.04 6.68 7.14
N GLY A 24 -1.77 6.27 7.24
CA GLY A 24 -1.38 4.89 7.51
C GLY A 24 -1.77 4.44 8.92
N VAL A 25 -2.35 3.24 9.00
CA VAL A 25 -2.58 2.53 10.26
C VAL A 25 -1.99 1.14 10.17
N PHE A 26 -1.45 0.64 11.27
CA PHE A 26 -0.73 -0.65 11.28
C PHE A 26 -0.96 -1.45 12.58
N ASP A 27 -1.45 -0.79 13.64
CA ASP A 27 -1.76 -1.39 14.93
C ASP A 27 -3.00 -0.76 15.59
N GLY A 28 -3.39 -1.28 16.76
CA GLY A 28 -4.57 -0.82 17.48
C GLY A 28 -4.44 0.63 17.96
N ILE A 29 -3.25 1.09 18.30
CA ILE A 29 -3.03 2.48 18.76
C ILE A 29 -3.22 3.45 17.61
N THR A 30 -2.61 3.21 16.47
CA THR A 30 -2.76 4.06 15.29
C THR A 30 -4.19 4.10 14.79
N ALA A 31 -4.91 2.97 14.81
CA ALA A 31 -6.33 2.92 14.46
C ALA A 31 -7.21 3.72 15.44
N HIS A 32 -6.98 3.60 16.75
CA HIS A 32 -7.68 4.43 17.75
C HIS A 32 -7.43 5.91 17.56
N LEU A 33 -6.18 6.31 17.28
CA LEU A 33 -5.82 7.70 17.05
C LEU A 33 -6.45 8.23 15.76
N ALA A 34 -6.43 7.47 14.67
CA ALA A 34 -7.10 7.84 13.42
C ALA A 34 -8.59 8.10 13.63
N ARG A 35 -9.29 7.18 14.33
CA ARG A 35 -10.70 7.35 14.69
C ARG A 35 -10.91 8.58 15.59
N ARG A 36 -10.11 8.75 16.62
CA ARG A 36 -10.23 9.82 17.61
C ARG A 36 -10.00 11.21 17.01
N THR A 37 -9.12 11.32 16.03
CA THR A 37 -8.83 12.58 15.32
C THR A 37 -9.81 12.86 14.17
N GLY A 38 -10.82 12.00 13.97
CA GLY A 38 -11.86 12.21 12.98
C GLY A 38 -11.42 11.99 11.53
N GLN A 39 -10.45 11.10 11.30
CA GLN A 39 -10.04 10.78 9.93
C GLN A 39 -11.22 10.22 9.13
N ALA A 40 -11.37 10.68 7.88
CA ALA A 40 -12.47 10.28 7.01
C ALA A 40 -12.31 8.84 6.50
N ALA A 41 -11.07 8.39 6.30
CA ALA A 41 -10.66 7.03 5.95
C ALA A 41 -9.29 6.73 6.57
N ALA A 42 -8.87 5.46 6.52
CA ALA A 42 -7.55 5.01 6.93
C ALA A 42 -6.98 4.02 5.89
N TYR A 43 -5.65 3.93 5.82
CA TYR A 43 -4.95 3.00 4.94
C TYR A 43 -4.15 2.00 5.77
N MET A 44 -4.43 0.69 5.64
CA MET A 44 -3.59 -0.36 6.23
C MET A 44 -2.31 -0.50 5.41
N THR A 45 -1.19 -0.04 5.96
CA THR A 45 0.10 -0.10 5.28
C THR A 45 0.77 -1.45 5.50
N GLY A 46 1.07 -2.19 4.40
CA GLY A 46 1.80 -3.47 4.48
C GLY A 46 3.16 -3.31 5.11
N ALA A 47 3.91 -2.29 4.69
CA ALA A 47 5.20 -1.94 5.28
C ALA A 47 5.14 -1.66 6.78
N GLY A 48 4.12 -0.89 7.21
CA GLY A 48 3.90 -0.58 8.62
C GLY A 48 3.52 -1.82 9.44
N VAL A 49 2.69 -2.71 8.89
CA VAL A 49 2.31 -3.99 9.52
C VAL A 49 3.53 -4.90 9.64
N ALA A 50 4.32 -5.07 8.57
CA ALA A 50 5.52 -5.89 8.59
C ALA A 50 6.51 -5.41 9.66
N ALA A 51 6.82 -4.12 9.66
CA ALA A 51 7.79 -3.56 10.61
C ALA A 51 7.29 -3.60 12.06
N SER A 52 6.07 -3.11 12.34
CA SER A 52 5.57 -2.97 13.72
C SER A 52 5.04 -4.26 14.32
N GLY A 53 4.46 -5.14 13.50
CA GLY A 53 3.81 -6.37 13.96
C GLY A 53 4.74 -7.57 14.03
N PHE A 54 5.75 -7.61 13.14
CA PHE A 54 6.60 -8.78 12.95
C PHE A 54 8.10 -8.48 13.03
N GLY A 55 8.51 -7.20 13.07
CA GLY A 55 9.92 -6.80 13.01
C GLY A 55 10.59 -7.19 11.70
N LEU A 56 9.82 -7.20 10.59
CA LEU A 56 10.27 -7.63 9.27
C LEU A 56 10.29 -6.47 8.27
N PRO A 57 11.23 -6.48 7.31
CA PRO A 57 11.20 -5.55 6.19
C PRO A 57 10.06 -5.89 5.22
N ASP A 58 9.65 -4.89 4.42
CA ASP A 58 8.55 -4.98 3.46
C ASP A 58 9.01 -5.60 2.12
N ILE A 59 9.22 -6.91 2.13
CA ILE A 59 9.71 -7.72 0.99
C ILE A 59 8.90 -9.02 0.80
N GLY A 60 7.61 -9.00 1.11
CA GLY A 60 6.72 -10.14 0.88
C GLY A 60 6.85 -11.28 1.88
N LEU A 61 7.37 -11.02 3.09
CA LEU A 61 7.55 -12.05 4.14
C LEU A 61 6.28 -12.30 4.97
N VAL A 62 5.43 -11.29 5.12
CA VAL A 62 4.17 -11.41 5.86
C VAL A 62 3.13 -12.10 5.01
N THR A 63 2.44 -13.09 5.57
CA THR A 63 1.46 -13.89 4.83
C THR A 63 0.09 -13.20 4.69
N GLY A 64 -0.68 -13.57 3.66
CA GLY A 64 -2.04 -13.05 3.47
C GLY A 64 -3.00 -13.31 4.64
N THR A 65 -2.78 -14.40 5.40
CA THR A 65 -3.59 -14.70 6.59
C THR A 65 -3.27 -13.73 7.73
N GLU A 66 -1.99 -13.47 7.98
CA GLU A 66 -1.54 -12.49 8.99
C GLU A 66 -2.05 -11.09 8.66
N MET A 67 -1.99 -10.71 7.38
CA MET A 67 -2.50 -9.42 6.93
C MET A 67 -4.03 -9.31 7.08
N ALA A 68 -4.79 -10.36 6.73
CA ALA A 68 -6.24 -10.40 6.91
C ALA A 68 -6.66 -10.33 8.39
N GLU A 69 -5.90 -10.99 9.28
CA GLU A 69 -6.13 -10.88 10.74
C GLU A 69 -5.84 -9.47 11.24
N ARG A 70 -4.78 -8.84 10.74
CA ARG A 70 -4.47 -7.44 11.04
C ARG A 70 -5.58 -6.51 10.56
N ALA A 71 -6.06 -6.68 9.32
CA ALA A 71 -7.17 -5.91 8.77
C ALA A 71 -8.42 -6.02 9.63
N ARG A 72 -8.78 -7.24 10.08
CA ARG A 72 -9.94 -7.47 10.96
C ARG A 72 -9.83 -6.73 12.29
N MET A 73 -8.65 -6.75 12.91
CA MET A 73 -8.38 -6.01 14.14
C MET A 73 -8.54 -4.51 13.92
N LEU A 74 -7.93 -3.97 12.86
CA LEU A 74 -8.00 -2.54 12.53
C LEU A 74 -9.44 -2.08 12.26
N VAL A 75 -10.20 -2.83 11.47
CA VAL A 75 -11.63 -2.55 11.20
C VAL A 75 -12.44 -2.52 12.50
N GLY A 76 -12.20 -3.49 13.40
CA GLY A 76 -12.89 -3.53 14.70
C GLY A 76 -12.64 -2.30 15.56
N VAL A 77 -11.41 -1.71 15.49
CA VAL A 77 -11.05 -0.50 16.22
C VAL A 77 -11.54 0.76 15.52
N LEU A 78 -11.43 0.84 14.19
CA LEU A 78 -11.86 1.98 13.36
C LEU A 78 -13.39 2.18 13.39
N GLY A 79 -14.15 1.10 13.53
CA GLY A 79 -15.61 1.14 13.54
C GLY A 79 -16.17 1.54 12.17
N ASP A 80 -16.74 2.72 12.05
CA ASP A 80 -17.35 3.24 10.82
C ASP A 80 -16.36 4.03 9.91
N VAL A 81 -15.09 4.17 10.32
CA VAL A 81 -14.04 4.73 9.47
C VAL A 81 -13.62 3.68 8.44
N PRO A 82 -13.82 3.90 7.13
CA PRO A 82 -13.46 2.93 6.11
C PRO A 82 -11.96 2.68 6.05
N LEU A 83 -11.59 1.39 5.94
CA LEU A 83 -10.22 0.94 5.80
C LEU A 83 -9.94 0.54 4.34
N ILE A 84 -8.96 1.18 3.72
CA ILE A 84 -8.34 0.75 2.47
C ILE A 84 -7.16 -0.14 2.87
N ALA A 85 -7.11 -1.39 2.40
CA ALA A 85 -6.14 -2.36 2.89
C ALA A 85 -5.18 -2.83 1.80
N ASP A 86 -3.88 -2.73 2.08
CA ASP A 86 -2.82 -3.31 1.26
C ASP A 86 -2.91 -4.85 1.30
N ALA A 87 -2.87 -5.47 0.12
CA ALA A 87 -2.89 -6.92 -0.06
C ALA A 87 -1.77 -7.41 -0.98
N ASP A 88 -0.70 -6.63 -1.10
CA ASP A 88 0.48 -6.94 -1.93
C ASP A 88 0.05 -7.42 -3.35
N THR A 89 0.62 -8.52 -3.84
CA THR A 89 0.26 -9.14 -5.13
C THR A 89 -0.95 -10.10 -5.04
N GLY A 90 -1.64 -10.17 -3.90
CA GLY A 90 -2.70 -11.14 -3.62
C GLY A 90 -2.20 -12.47 -3.04
N TYR A 91 -0.92 -12.56 -2.70
CA TYR A 91 -0.24 -13.69 -2.03
C TYR A 91 -0.24 -14.99 -2.85
N GLY A 92 -0.14 -14.88 -4.16
CA GLY A 92 0.00 -16.00 -5.09
C GLY A 92 -0.81 -15.84 -6.37
N ALA A 93 -1.09 -16.95 -7.06
CA ALA A 93 -1.85 -16.94 -8.31
C ALA A 93 -3.36 -16.69 -8.09
N ALA A 94 -4.16 -16.65 -9.17
CA ALA A 94 -5.59 -16.30 -9.15
C ALA A 94 -6.41 -16.98 -8.04
N MET A 95 -6.17 -18.26 -7.75
CA MET A 95 -6.87 -18.97 -6.66
C MET A 95 -6.52 -18.43 -5.27
N ASN A 96 -5.29 -17.94 -5.08
CA ASN A 96 -4.87 -17.28 -3.85
C ASN A 96 -5.52 -15.90 -3.74
N VAL A 97 -5.61 -15.16 -4.85
CA VAL A 97 -6.30 -13.86 -4.93
C VAL A 97 -7.76 -13.99 -4.52
N VAL A 98 -8.49 -14.98 -5.07
CA VAL A 98 -9.88 -15.27 -4.66
C VAL A 98 -9.99 -15.49 -3.14
N ARG A 99 -9.09 -16.30 -2.57
CA ARG A 99 -9.05 -16.53 -1.13
C ARG A 99 -8.75 -15.26 -0.34
N THR A 100 -7.78 -14.48 -0.80
CA THR A 100 -7.38 -13.22 -0.17
C THR A 100 -8.53 -12.22 -0.14
N VAL A 101 -9.20 -11.99 -1.27
CA VAL A 101 -10.35 -11.08 -1.35
C VAL A 101 -11.43 -11.49 -0.35
N ARG A 102 -11.80 -12.78 -0.30
CA ARG A 102 -12.79 -13.29 0.66
C ARG A 102 -12.37 -13.07 2.11
N LEU A 103 -11.11 -13.27 2.45
CA LEU A 103 -10.60 -13.04 3.81
C LEU A 103 -10.67 -11.55 4.19
N TYR A 104 -10.28 -10.66 3.29
CA TYR A 104 -10.32 -9.21 3.50
C TYR A 104 -11.77 -8.70 3.54
N GLU A 105 -12.62 -9.26 2.71
CA GLU A 105 -14.04 -8.95 2.72
C GLU A 105 -14.70 -9.35 4.05
N GLN A 106 -14.40 -10.54 4.57
CA GLN A 106 -14.84 -11.01 5.89
C GLN A 106 -14.22 -10.21 7.04
N ALA A 107 -13.02 -9.67 6.85
CA ALA A 107 -12.39 -8.75 7.79
C ALA A 107 -13.14 -7.40 7.87
N GLY A 108 -13.94 -7.06 6.85
CA GLY A 108 -14.78 -5.85 6.81
C GLY A 108 -14.08 -4.64 6.20
N VAL A 109 -13.00 -4.81 5.43
CA VAL A 109 -12.34 -3.71 4.73
C VAL A 109 -13.26 -3.05 3.71
N ALA A 110 -13.06 -1.76 3.44
CA ALA A 110 -13.85 -1.02 2.47
C ALA A 110 -13.23 -1.03 1.06
N ALA A 111 -11.91 -1.17 0.98
CA ALA A 111 -11.20 -1.38 -0.27
C ALA A 111 -10.02 -2.32 -0.07
N ILE A 112 -9.67 -3.08 -1.12
CA ILE A 112 -8.47 -3.92 -1.19
C ILE A 112 -7.56 -3.38 -2.29
N GLN A 113 -6.26 -3.22 -1.99
CA GLN A 113 -5.25 -2.84 -2.98
C GLN A 113 -4.47 -4.07 -3.40
N LEU A 114 -4.34 -4.27 -4.73
CA LEU A 114 -3.52 -5.31 -5.35
C LEU A 114 -2.52 -4.64 -6.30
N GLU A 115 -1.30 -5.19 -6.39
CA GLU A 115 -0.23 -4.64 -7.22
C GLU A 115 0.33 -5.64 -8.22
N ASP A 116 0.86 -5.12 -9.34
CA ASP A 116 1.39 -5.90 -10.47
C ASP A 116 2.86 -6.32 -10.32
N GLN A 117 3.44 -6.29 -9.12
CA GLN A 117 4.79 -6.76 -8.90
C GLN A 117 4.89 -8.30 -9.04
N VAL A 118 6.07 -8.77 -9.46
CA VAL A 118 6.45 -10.18 -9.35
C VAL A 118 6.66 -10.51 -7.86
N PHE A 119 6.11 -11.64 -7.41
CA PHE A 119 6.37 -12.12 -6.05
C PHE A 119 7.75 -12.82 -5.94
N PRO A 120 8.54 -12.60 -4.89
CA PRO A 120 8.27 -11.72 -3.74
C PRO A 120 8.41 -10.23 -4.10
N LYS A 121 7.42 -9.45 -3.67
CA LYS A 121 7.38 -8.02 -3.95
C LYS A 121 8.41 -7.23 -3.15
N ARG A 122 8.64 -5.98 -3.54
CA ARG A 122 9.45 -5.01 -2.78
C ARG A 122 8.65 -3.75 -2.49
N CYS A 123 9.02 -3.02 -1.44
CA CYS A 123 8.42 -1.71 -1.14
C CYS A 123 8.49 -0.79 -2.37
N GLY A 124 7.40 -0.08 -2.67
CA GLY A 124 7.25 0.77 -3.85
C GLY A 124 8.31 1.85 -4.02
N HIS A 125 8.91 2.30 -2.93
CA HIS A 125 9.99 3.31 -2.92
C HIS A 125 11.41 2.71 -2.95
N LEU A 126 11.56 1.39 -3.12
CA LEU A 126 12.85 0.73 -3.31
C LEU A 126 13.12 0.45 -4.80
N SER A 127 14.40 0.22 -5.13
CA SER A 127 14.85 -0.18 -6.48
C SER A 127 14.64 -1.68 -6.76
N ASP A 128 14.97 -2.10 -7.99
CA ASP A 128 14.99 -3.50 -8.44
C ASP A 128 13.63 -4.21 -8.35
N LYS A 129 12.55 -3.45 -8.62
CA LYS A 129 11.20 -4.00 -8.78
C LYS A 129 11.05 -4.64 -10.16
N HIS A 130 10.30 -5.74 -10.20
CA HIS A 130 9.85 -6.38 -11.43
C HIS A 130 8.33 -6.44 -11.43
N VAL A 131 7.72 -6.31 -12.61
CA VAL A 131 6.28 -6.39 -12.77
C VAL A 131 5.93 -7.57 -13.69
N VAL A 132 4.80 -8.21 -13.42
CA VAL A 132 4.24 -9.25 -14.29
C VAL A 132 3.72 -8.64 -15.60
N ASP A 133 3.42 -9.47 -16.58
CA ASP A 133 2.74 -8.96 -17.79
C ASP A 133 1.39 -8.34 -17.43
N ALA A 134 1.04 -7.24 -18.12
CA ALA A 134 -0.21 -6.54 -17.84
C ALA A 134 -1.44 -7.45 -17.99
N ALA A 135 -1.42 -8.37 -18.98
CA ALA A 135 -2.49 -9.34 -19.18
C ALA A 135 -2.60 -10.36 -18.01
N GLU A 136 -1.50 -10.70 -17.36
CA GLU A 136 -1.51 -11.54 -16.17
C GLU A 136 -2.15 -10.81 -14.98
N PHE A 137 -1.81 -9.53 -14.78
CA PHE A 137 -2.45 -8.76 -13.71
C PHE A 137 -3.92 -8.45 -13.99
N GLU A 138 -4.34 -8.29 -15.25
CA GLU A 138 -5.75 -8.21 -15.62
C GLU A 138 -6.53 -9.48 -15.20
N GLN A 139 -5.92 -10.67 -15.33
CA GLN A 139 -6.52 -11.92 -14.82
C GLN A 139 -6.61 -11.93 -13.28
N THR A 140 -5.60 -11.39 -12.60
CA THR A 140 -5.61 -11.17 -11.15
C THR A 140 -6.76 -10.25 -10.74
N LEU A 141 -6.95 -9.14 -11.44
CA LEU A 141 -8.06 -8.22 -11.21
C LEU A 141 -9.42 -8.86 -11.47
N ALA A 142 -9.56 -9.61 -12.57
CA ALA A 142 -10.80 -10.35 -12.87
C ALA A 142 -11.14 -11.33 -11.74
N ALA A 143 -10.15 -12.11 -11.27
CA ALA A 143 -10.33 -13.04 -10.15
C ALA A 143 -10.71 -12.31 -8.84
N ALA A 144 -10.15 -11.12 -8.60
CA ALA A 144 -10.48 -10.31 -7.42
C ALA A 144 -11.91 -9.77 -7.49
N LEU A 145 -12.32 -9.27 -8.66
CA LEU A 145 -13.66 -8.73 -8.90
C LEU A 145 -14.74 -9.82 -8.79
N ASP A 146 -14.50 -10.98 -9.38
CA ASP A 146 -15.42 -12.13 -9.32
C ASP A 146 -15.51 -12.76 -7.92
N ALA A 147 -14.48 -12.58 -7.09
CA ALA A 147 -14.44 -13.15 -5.75
C ALA A 147 -15.26 -12.39 -4.71
N ARG A 148 -15.64 -11.14 -5.01
CA ARG A 148 -16.44 -10.28 -4.10
C ARG A 148 -17.86 -10.82 -3.94
N ASP A 149 -18.32 -10.96 -2.70
CA ASP A 149 -19.73 -11.19 -2.39
C ASP A 149 -20.53 -9.88 -2.28
N ASP A 150 -19.83 -8.75 -2.07
CA ASP A 150 -20.38 -7.41 -1.91
C ASP A 150 -19.69 -6.42 -2.88
N ASP A 151 -20.41 -5.98 -3.89
CA ASP A 151 -19.93 -4.99 -4.88
C ASP A 151 -19.53 -3.64 -4.23
N GLY A 152 -19.91 -3.43 -2.95
CA GLY A 152 -19.44 -2.30 -2.16
C GLY A 152 -17.95 -2.33 -1.84
N LEU A 153 -17.30 -3.51 -1.82
CA LEU A 153 -15.86 -3.63 -1.68
C LEU A 153 -15.16 -3.08 -2.93
N LEU A 154 -14.34 -2.02 -2.77
CA LEU A 154 -13.58 -1.44 -3.88
C LEU A 154 -12.29 -2.23 -4.14
N VAL A 155 -11.89 -2.32 -5.41
CA VAL A 155 -10.59 -2.86 -5.83
C VAL A 155 -9.72 -1.70 -6.33
N VAL A 156 -8.59 -1.48 -5.65
CA VAL A 156 -7.54 -0.55 -6.05
C VAL A 156 -6.49 -1.33 -6.82
N ALA A 157 -6.30 -1.01 -8.09
CA ALA A 157 -5.24 -1.60 -8.90
C ALA A 157 -4.01 -0.70 -8.89
N ARG A 158 -2.91 -1.21 -8.33
CA ARG A 158 -1.62 -0.53 -8.28
C ARG A 158 -0.71 -1.08 -9.38
N THR A 159 -0.02 -0.17 -10.08
CA THR A 159 1.08 -0.54 -10.95
C THR A 159 2.40 0.04 -10.46
N ASP A 160 3.41 -0.80 -10.36
CA ASP A 160 4.78 -0.44 -10.05
C ASP A 160 5.65 -0.28 -11.31
N ALA A 161 5.05 -0.29 -12.48
CA ALA A 161 5.73 -0.25 -13.79
C ALA A 161 6.53 1.04 -14.04
N ARG A 162 6.23 2.16 -13.32
CA ARG A 162 6.96 3.43 -13.50
C ARG A 162 8.47 3.26 -13.33
N SER A 163 8.91 2.48 -12.34
CA SER A 163 10.33 2.28 -12.05
C SER A 163 11.03 1.41 -13.11
N PRO A 164 10.57 0.16 -13.40
CA PRO A 164 11.26 -0.72 -14.34
C PRO A 164 10.97 -0.42 -15.83
N LEU A 165 9.81 0.14 -16.18
CA LEU A 165 9.36 0.26 -17.57
C LEU A 165 9.13 1.71 -18.04
N GLY A 166 9.15 2.68 -17.12
CA GLY A 166 8.93 4.09 -17.43
C GLY A 166 7.46 4.53 -17.35
N LEU A 167 7.26 5.85 -17.44
CA LEU A 167 5.96 6.49 -17.23
C LEU A 167 4.91 6.08 -18.25
N GLU A 168 5.27 5.98 -19.53
CA GLU A 168 4.33 5.63 -20.61
C GLU A 168 3.73 4.24 -20.37
N ALA A 169 4.56 3.26 -20.04
CA ALA A 169 4.10 1.90 -19.72
C ALA A 169 3.22 1.86 -18.46
N ALA A 170 3.54 2.68 -17.46
CA ALA A 170 2.72 2.77 -16.25
C ALA A 170 1.32 3.36 -16.55
N ILE A 171 1.24 4.42 -17.37
CA ILE A 171 -0.04 5.02 -17.77
C ILE A 171 -0.85 4.05 -18.66
N GLU A 172 -0.21 3.35 -19.57
CA GLU A 172 -0.86 2.32 -20.39
C GLU A 172 -1.49 1.24 -19.50
N ARG A 173 -0.71 0.68 -18.57
CA ARG A 173 -1.20 -0.32 -17.60
C ARG A 173 -2.33 0.23 -16.73
N ALA A 174 -2.20 1.44 -16.21
CA ALA A 174 -3.22 2.12 -15.43
C ALA A 174 -4.57 2.15 -16.15
N ASN A 175 -4.59 2.55 -17.43
CA ASN A 175 -5.80 2.58 -18.25
C ASN A 175 -6.34 1.17 -18.58
N ARG A 176 -5.48 0.19 -18.80
CA ARG A 176 -5.88 -1.22 -18.99
C ARG A 176 -6.54 -1.77 -17.73
N TYR A 177 -5.99 -1.50 -16.56
CA TYR A 177 -6.55 -1.97 -15.29
C TYR A 177 -7.87 -1.29 -14.94
N ALA A 178 -8.03 -0.01 -15.30
CA ALA A 178 -9.32 0.68 -15.24
C ALA A 178 -10.36 0.02 -16.16
N GLN A 179 -9.98 -0.33 -17.40
CA GLN A 179 -10.85 -1.04 -18.34
C GLN A 179 -11.18 -2.47 -17.87
N ALA A 180 -10.28 -3.13 -17.15
CA ALA A 180 -10.53 -4.42 -16.53
C ALA A 180 -11.50 -4.36 -15.34
N GLY A 181 -11.90 -3.16 -14.88
CA GLY A 181 -12.94 -2.96 -13.87
C GLY A 181 -12.42 -2.57 -12.48
N ALA A 182 -11.14 -2.21 -12.34
CA ALA A 182 -10.64 -1.64 -11.08
C ALA A 182 -11.38 -0.34 -10.74
N ASP A 183 -11.80 -0.20 -9.49
CA ASP A 183 -12.56 0.97 -9.02
C ASP A 183 -11.68 2.22 -8.85
N VAL A 184 -10.40 2.03 -8.49
CA VAL A 184 -9.40 3.10 -8.29
C VAL A 184 -8.06 2.63 -8.86
N ILE A 185 -7.32 3.55 -9.46
CA ILE A 185 -5.99 3.29 -10.03
C ILE A 185 -4.91 3.97 -9.19
N PHE A 186 -3.83 3.24 -8.95
CA PHE A 186 -2.67 3.73 -8.25
C PHE A 186 -1.40 3.50 -9.08
N VAL A 187 -0.78 4.57 -9.56
CA VAL A 187 0.53 4.54 -10.21
C VAL A 187 1.59 4.86 -9.16
N GLU A 188 2.42 3.87 -8.80
CA GLU A 188 3.41 4.01 -7.73
C GLU A 188 4.65 4.78 -8.17
N ALA A 189 5.13 5.65 -7.27
CA ALA A 189 6.41 6.35 -7.35
C ALA A 189 6.61 7.20 -8.61
N PRO A 190 5.68 8.11 -8.99
CA PRO A 190 6.00 9.17 -9.95
C PRO A 190 7.16 10.02 -9.39
N GLN A 191 8.10 10.42 -10.26
CA GLN A 191 9.38 10.99 -9.83
C GLN A 191 9.47 12.50 -10.03
N SER A 192 8.45 13.13 -10.60
CA SER A 192 8.38 14.58 -10.74
C SER A 192 6.94 15.07 -10.68
N ILE A 193 6.77 16.38 -10.48
CA ILE A 193 5.45 17.03 -10.51
C ILE A 193 4.81 16.88 -11.87
N GLU A 194 5.58 16.99 -12.95
CA GLU A 194 5.11 16.82 -14.32
C GLU A 194 4.57 15.40 -14.57
N GLU A 195 5.16 14.39 -13.93
CA GLU A 195 4.65 13.01 -13.99
C GLU A 195 3.32 12.87 -13.23
N ILE A 196 3.19 13.50 -12.05
CA ILE A 196 1.95 13.53 -11.29
C ILE A 196 0.83 14.19 -12.13
N GLU A 197 1.11 15.34 -12.75
CA GLU A 197 0.18 16.04 -13.64
C GLU A 197 -0.15 15.22 -14.90
N ARG A 198 0.84 14.52 -15.46
CA ARG A 198 0.66 13.66 -16.62
C ARG A 198 -0.24 12.47 -16.32
N ILE A 199 -0.03 11.78 -15.18
CA ILE A 199 -0.89 10.68 -14.72
C ILE A 199 -2.33 11.19 -14.52
N ALA A 200 -2.50 12.33 -13.84
CA ALA A 200 -3.81 12.91 -13.59
C ALA A 200 -4.60 13.24 -14.86
N ARG A 201 -3.90 13.65 -15.93
CA ARG A 201 -4.51 13.99 -17.23
C ARG A 201 -4.81 12.76 -18.08
N ASP A 202 -3.92 11.77 -18.09
CA ASP A 202 -3.91 10.70 -19.09
C ASP A 202 -4.56 9.38 -18.57
N VAL A 203 -4.84 9.27 -17.26
CA VAL A 203 -5.57 8.16 -16.66
C VAL A 203 -7.04 8.55 -16.41
N THR A 204 -7.98 7.74 -16.90
CA THR A 204 -9.41 8.10 -16.93
C THR A 204 -10.24 7.60 -15.74
N ALA A 205 -9.62 6.91 -14.78
CA ALA A 205 -10.27 6.38 -13.56
C ALA A 205 -9.95 7.26 -12.33
N PRO A 206 -10.68 7.12 -11.21
CA PRO A 206 -10.30 7.72 -9.94
C PRO A 206 -8.86 7.33 -9.55
N LEU A 207 -8.05 8.31 -9.17
CA LEU A 207 -6.63 8.14 -8.90
C LEU A 207 -6.32 8.15 -7.41
N LEU A 208 -5.45 7.25 -6.99
CA LEU A 208 -4.79 7.26 -5.70
C LEU A 208 -3.32 7.66 -5.88
N ILE A 209 -2.82 8.54 -5.01
CA ILE A 209 -1.40 8.88 -4.91
C ILE A 209 -0.84 8.53 -3.54
N ASN A 210 0.39 8.05 -3.52
CA ASN A 210 1.15 7.71 -2.32
C ASN A 210 2.17 8.80 -1.99
N LEU A 211 2.07 9.41 -0.81
CA LEU A 211 2.96 10.45 -0.32
C LEU A 211 3.77 9.93 0.86
N VAL A 212 5.05 9.66 0.63
CA VAL A 212 5.99 9.15 1.63
C VAL A 212 7.12 10.15 1.83
N LEU A 213 7.29 10.60 3.06
CA LEU A 213 8.39 11.50 3.42
C LEU A 213 9.75 10.82 3.15
N GLY A 214 10.59 11.48 2.35
CA GLY A 214 11.88 10.90 1.92
C GLY A 214 11.75 9.78 0.88
N GLY A 215 10.56 9.56 0.32
CA GLY A 215 10.30 8.64 -0.78
C GLY A 215 10.64 9.23 -2.16
N MET A 216 10.31 8.50 -3.22
CA MET A 216 10.59 8.88 -4.61
C MET A 216 9.57 9.89 -5.17
N THR A 217 8.33 9.85 -4.69
CA THR A 217 7.24 10.75 -5.12
C THR A 217 7.44 12.13 -4.51
N PRO A 218 7.46 13.21 -5.31
CA PRO A 218 7.43 14.57 -4.79
C PRO A 218 6.21 14.81 -3.91
N LEU A 219 6.41 15.49 -2.78
CA LEU A 219 5.32 15.83 -1.89
C LEU A 219 4.55 17.02 -2.46
N GLU A 220 3.26 16.83 -2.71
CA GLU A 220 2.34 17.85 -3.16
C GLU A 220 1.29 18.19 -2.10
N SER A 221 0.80 19.43 -2.14
CA SER A 221 -0.27 19.87 -1.24
C SER A 221 -1.60 19.19 -1.57
N ALA A 222 -2.43 18.98 -0.55
CA ALA A 222 -3.78 18.45 -0.76
C ALA A 222 -4.61 19.32 -1.72
N THR A 223 -4.44 20.64 -1.67
CA THR A 223 -5.10 21.59 -2.59
C THR A 223 -4.70 21.32 -4.04
N ARG A 224 -3.39 21.15 -4.31
CA ARG A 224 -2.90 20.89 -5.67
C ARG A 224 -3.37 19.54 -6.20
N LEU A 225 -3.33 18.49 -5.37
CA LEU A 225 -3.83 17.17 -5.74
C LEU A 225 -5.33 17.17 -6.02
N GLN A 226 -6.10 17.93 -5.23
CA GLN A 226 -7.52 18.17 -5.48
C GLN A 226 -7.75 18.86 -6.84
N GLU A 227 -6.98 19.89 -7.16
CA GLU A 227 -7.06 20.60 -8.45
C GLU A 227 -6.73 19.69 -9.64
N LEU A 228 -5.78 18.77 -9.46
CA LEU A 228 -5.41 17.76 -10.45
C LEU A 228 -6.44 16.63 -10.59
N GLY A 229 -7.39 16.51 -9.66
CA GLY A 229 -8.46 15.52 -9.71
C GLY A 229 -8.10 14.16 -9.09
N TYR A 230 -7.06 14.09 -8.27
CA TYR A 230 -6.81 12.89 -7.47
C TYR A 230 -7.95 12.66 -6.49
N ALA A 231 -8.40 11.41 -6.38
CA ALA A 231 -9.49 11.01 -5.51
C ALA A 231 -9.01 10.65 -4.09
N ILE A 232 -7.83 10.06 -3.99
CA ILE A 232 -7.26 9.59 -2.71
C ILE A 232 -5.78 9.99 -2.62
N ALA A 233 -5.37 10.52 -1.48
CA ALA A 233 -3.97 10.67 -1.08
C ALA A 233 -3.71 9.81 0.17
N ILE A 234 -2.83 8.82 0.06
CA ILE A 234 -2.41 8.03 1.22
C ILE A 234 -1.10 8.56 1.79
N HIS A 235 -0.99 8.51 3.12
CA HIS A 235 0.24 8.82 3.87
C HIS A 235 0.63 7.62 4.73
N PRO A 236 1.08 6.49 4.12
CA PRO A 236 1.25 5.23 4.82
C PRO A 236 2.36 5.27 5.87
N GLY A 237 3.42 6.03 5.62
CA GLY A 237 4.60 6.11 6.48
C GLY A 237 4.56 7.19 7.55
N GLU A 238 3.71 8.22 7.43
CA GLU A 238 3.76 9.40 8.31
C GLU A 238 3.49 9.05 9.80
N PRO A 239 2.43 8.32 10.18
CA PRO A 239 2.22 7.95 11.57
C PRO A 239 3.33 7.04 12.12
N LEU A 240 3.88 6.14 11.30
CA LEU A 240 4.96 5.24 11.70
C LEU A 240 6.26 6.01 11.95
N ALA A 241 6.63 6.94 11.07
CA ALA A 241 7.82 7.77 11.24
C ALA A 241 7.74 8.62 12.51
N ARG A 242 6.56 9.20 12.79
CA ARG A 242 6.33 9.96 14.04
C ARG A 242 6.37 9.08 15.28
N ALA A 243 5.84 7.84 15.20
CA ALA A 243 5.92 6.88 16.30
C ALA A 243 7.38 6.48 16.59
N VAL A 244 8.17 6.20 15.54
CA VAL A 244 9.60 5.88 15.68
C VAL A 244 10.35 7.04 16.32
N LEU A 245 10.14 8.28 15.88
CA LEU A 245 10.78 9.46 16.45
C LEU A 245 10.44 9.58 17.95
N GLY A 246 9.16 9.54 18.32
CA GLY A 246 8.74 9.66 19.73
C GLY A 246 9.25 8.52 20.62
N MET A 247 9.32 7.28 20.06
CA MET A 247 9.92 6.16 20.79
C MET A 247 11.43 6.35 20.99
N LEU A 248 12.16 6.82 19.98
CA LEU A 248 13.59 7.11 20.10
C LEU A 248 13.86 8.23 21.12
N GLU A 249 13.06 9.30 21.11
CA GLU A 249 13.15 10.38 22.10
C GLU A 249 13.02 9.81 23.52
N GLY A 250 11.95 9.06 23.80
CA GLY A 250 11.76 8.46 25.13
C GLY A 250 12.85 7.47 25.53
N LEU A 251 13.33 6.62 24.62
CA LEU A 251 14.41 5.67 24.90
C LEU A 251 15.75 6.37 25.14
N CYS A 252 16.06 7.43 24.38
CA CYS A 252 17.27 8.23 24.59
C CYS A 252 17.24 8.99 25.92
N GLU A 253 16.08 9.51 26.34
CA GLU A 253 15.93 10.13 27.67
C GLU A 253 16.24 9.15 28.78
N LEU A 254 15.87 7.86 28.66
CA LEU A 254 16.11 6.84 29.66
C LEU A 254 17.59 6.44 29.80
N ASN A 255 18.40 6.54 28.76
CA ASN A 255 19.80 6.09 28.76
C ASN A 255 20.81 7.20 28.49
N GLY A 256 20.38 8.46 28.34
CA GLY A 256 21.25 9.60 28.05
C GLY A 256 21.82 9.62 26.62
N GLY A 257 21.16 8.91 25.69
CA GLY A 257 21.56 8.86 24.27
C GLY A 257 21.13 10.11 23.49
N ASN A 258 21.63 10.22 22.25
CA ASN A 258 21.25 11.28 21.33
C ASN A 258 20.37 10.69 20.22
N VAL A 259 19.17 11.20 20.04
CA VAL A 259 18.19 10.74 19.01
C VAL A 259 18.78 10.77 17.58
N ALA A 260 19.60 11.78 17.29
CA ALA A 260 20.20 11.93 15.96
C ALA A 260 21.11 10.76 15.54
N ASP A 261 21.65 10.00 16.51
CA ASP A 261 22.52 8.86 16.24
C ASP A 261 21.73 7.62 15.76
N TYR A 262 20.40 7.62 15.90
CA TYR A 262 19.53 6.47 15.63
C TYR A 262 18.41 6.75 14.64
N LEU A 263 18.15 8.03 14.32
CA LEU A 263 17.02 8.43 13.46
C LEU A 263 17.30 8.06 12.00
N PRO A 264 16.46 7.21 11.35
CA PRO A 264 16.65 6.87 9.95
C PRO A 264 16.37 8.07 9.04
N ALA A 265 17.23 8.30 8.05
CA ALA A 265 17.11 9.42 7.10
C ALA A 265 16.00 9.21 6.04
N GLY A 266 15.50 7.98 5.88
CA GLY A 266 14.45 7.68 4.89
C GLY A 266 14.03 6.22 4.90
N PRO A 267 13.17 5.80 3.93
CA PRO A 267 12.60 4.45 3.89
C PRO A 267 13.65 3.33 3.89
N ALA A 268 14.75 3.48 3.16
CA ALA A 268 15.79 2.45 3.09
C ALA A 268 16.47 2.22 4.44
N GLU A 269 16.84 3.30 5.15
CA GLU A 269 17.44 3.19 6.48
C GLU A 269 16.43 2.71 7.52
N PHE A 270 15.16 3.12 7.38
CA PHE A 270 14.09 2.62 8.23
C PHE A 270 13.97 1.09 8.16
N PHE A 271 13.99 0.49 6.96
CA PHE A 271 13.93 -0.96 6.83
C PHE A 271 15.18 -1.67 7.33
N ASN A 272 16.33 -1.01 7.40
CA ASN A 272 17.53 -1.57 8.04
C ASN A 272 17.34 -1.75 9.56
N LEU A 273 16.48 -0.97 10.22
CA LEU A 273 16.12 -1.21 11.63
C LEU A 273 15.46 -2.58 11.85
N VAL A 274 14.82 -3.12 10.82
CA VAL A 274 14.13 -4.41 10.86
C VAL A 274 14.82 -5.48 9.99
N GLY A 275 16.13 -5.37 9.83
CA GLY A 275 16.99 -6.43 9.28
C GLY A 275 16.99 -6.55 7.75
N MET A 276 16.68 -5.50 6.97
CA MET A 276 16.67 -5.55 5.50
C MET A 276 17.98 -6.10 4.92
N ALA A 277 19.12 -5.64 5.44
CA ALA A 277 20.43 -6.04 4.90
C ALA A 277 20.67 -7.55 5.06
N GLU A 278 20.30 -8.13 6.18
CA GLU A 278 20.43 -9.56 6.46
C GLU A 278 19.52 -10.39 5.54
N TRP A 279 18.27 -9.97 5.33
CA TRP A 279 17.34 -10.65 4.43
C TRP A 279 17.79 -10.60 2.98
N LEU A 280 18.28 -9.46 2.48
CA LEU A 280 18.83 -9.34 1.12
C LEU A 280 20.10 -10.18 0.94
N ALA A 281 20.96 -10.28 1.97
CA ALA A 281 22.12 -11.16 1.92
C ALA A 281 21.71 -12.64 1.86
N LEU A 282 20.65 -13.02 2.56
CA LEU A 282 20.10 -14.37 2.52
C LEU A 282 19.50 -14.71 1.14
N ASP A 283 18.70 -13.81 0.57
CA ASP A 283 18.14 -13.94 -0.77
C ASP A 283 19.24 -14.13 -1.83
N ALA A 284 20.25 -13.26 -1.83
CA ALA A 284 21.39 -13.37 -2.75
C ALA A 284 22.20 -14.67 -2.58
N LYS A 285 22.24 -15.24 -1.39
CA LYS A 285 22.89 -16.53 -1.13
C LYS A 285 22.15 -17.66 -1.82
N TYR A 286 20.82 -17.69 -1.73
CA TYR A 286 20.02 -18.78 -2.29
C TYR A 286 19.81 -18.63 -3.80
N ALA A 287 19.70 -17.43 -4.35
CA ALA A 287 19.66 -17.19 -5.80
C ALA A 287 20.89 -17.80 -6.51
N ARG A 288 22.10 -17.72 -5.91
CA ARG A 288 23.32 -18.35 -6.48
C ARG A 288 23.32 -19.86 -6.44
N MET A 289 22.52 -20.47 -5.59
CA MET A 289 22.42 -21.94 -5.50
C MET A 289 21.54 -22.52 -6.60
N GLU A 290 20.53 -21.77 -7.07
CA GLU A 290 19.67 -22.18 -8.19
C GLU A 290 20.45 -22.27 -9.50
N ASP A 291 21.39 -21.35 -9.78
CA ASP A 291 22.25 -21.38 -10.96
C ASP A 291 23.27 -22.55 -10.96
N SER A 292 23.55 -23.13 -9.80
CA SER A 292 24.59 -24.18 -9.66
C SER A 292 24.06 -25.60 -9.52
N SER A 293 22.75 -25.81 -9.31
CA SER A 293 22.17 -27.12 -8.94
C SER A 293 21.51 -27.91 -10.07
N TRP A 294 21.51 -27.37 -11.33
CA TRP A 294 20.88 -28.00 -12.50
C TRP A 294 21.82 -28.14 -13.72
N ALA A 295 23.15 -28.12 -13.50
CA ALA A 295 24.14 -28.41 -14.55
C ALA A 295 24.57 -29.88 -14.58
#